data_185f5330ebe3448d942175e540c310e0
#
_entry.id   185f5330ebe3448d942175e540c310e0
#
_cell.length_a   1.000
_cell.length_b   1.000
_cell.length_c   1.000
_cell.angle_alpha   90.00
_cell.angle_beta   90.00
_cell.angle_gamma   90.00
#
_symmetry.space_group_name_H-M   'P 1'
#
loop_
_entity.id
_entity.type
_entity.pdbx_description
1 polymer ?
#
loop_
_entity_poly.entity_id
_entity_poly.type
_entity_poly.pdbx_seq_one_letter_code
_entity_poly.pdbx_strand_id
1 'polypeptide(L)'
;MERVYVDMSQVDGACVGVFVSGKDVIPAGTTVYSMPVEDRDEKYQRYADEYDIHFIFDDKTVNIDFFTVPWIDIMAWDSEGGYIGTVGGTTDMESDLPICYIDKDRKTYLIAADLKEFLKNCKNWKSELKLCEEIEIFTSKGEANKKYTFITYNSPG
;
A
#
# COMPACT_ATOMS: atom_id res chain seq x y z
N MET A 1 -24.69 -1.65 -9.56
CA MET A 1 -24.25 -0.34 -9.05
C MET A 1 -22.95 0.05 -9.71
N GLU A 2 -22.89 1.25 -10.24
CA GLU A 2 -21.69 1.74 -10.91
C GLU A 2 -20.53 1.88 -9.91
N ARG A 3 -19.35 1.43 -10.32
CA ARG A 3 -18.15 1.49 -9.49
C ARG A 3 -17.31 2.69 -9.88
N VAL A 4 -16.94 3.51 -8.90
CA VAL A 4 -16.07 4.66 -9.10
C VAL A 4 -14.88 4.56 -8.13
N TYR A 5 -13.78 5.19 -8.49
CA TYR A 5 -12.53 5.10 -7.73
C TYR A 5 -12.13 6.46 -7.20
N VAL A 6 -11.54 6.50 -6.02
CA VAL A 6 -10.99 7.72 -5.44
C VAL A 6 -9.49 7.56 -5.26
N ASP A 7 -8.73 8.57 -5.71
CA ASP A 7 -7.27 8.56 -5.59
C ASP A 7 -6.87 9.00 -4.18
N MET A 8 -6.49 8.04 -3.36
CA MET A 8 -6.12 8.28 -1.97
C MET A 8 -4.80 9.03 -1.83
N SER A 9 -3.96 9.04 -2.88
CA SER A 9 -2.72 9.81 -2.86
C SER A 9 -2.96 11.32 -2.94
N GLN A 10 -4.15 11.73 -3.37
CA GLN A 10 -4.55 13.14 -3.47
C GLN A 10 -5.45 13.58 -2.33
N VAL A 11 -5.82 12.66 -1.45
CA VAL A 11 -6.73 12.94 -0.33
C VAL A 11 -5.92 13.25 0.91
N ASP A 12 -6.17 14.41 1.49
CA ASP A 12 -5.60 14.74 2.80
C ASP A 12 -6.20 13.79 3.84
N GLY A 13 -5.37 13.30 4.76
CA GLY A 13 -5.76 12.27 5.72
C GLY A 13 -6.99 12.56 6.56
N ALA A 14 -7.47 13.80 6.53
CA ALA A 14 -8.70 14.19 7.23
C ALA A 14 -9.97 13.91 6.44
N CYS A 15 -9.86 13.60 5.15
CA CYS A 15 -11.02 13.33 4.31
C CYS A 15 -11.42 11.86 4.40
N VAL A 16 -12.29 11.58 5.33
CA VAL A 16 -12.83 10.23 5.48
C VAL A 16 -14.25 10.23 4.92
N GLY A 17 -14.45 9.50 3.84
CA GLY A 17 -15.78 9.27 3.34
C GLY A 17 -16.24 10.24 2.25
N VAL A 18 -15.85 9.93 1.03
CA VAL A 18 -16.49 10.54 -0.13
C VAL A 18 -17.70 9.67 -0.45
N PHE A 19 -18.89 10.25 -0.30
CA PHE A 19 -20.11 9.56 -0.64
C PHE A 19 -20.62 10.05 -2.00
N VAL A 20 -20.71 9.13 -2.93
CA VAL A 20 -21.40 9.38 -4.20
C VAL A 20 -22.64 8.52 -4.20
N SER A 21 -23.79 9.17 -4.16
CA SER A 21 -25.08 8.48 -4.06
C SER A 21 -25.27 7.50 -5.21
N GLY A 22 -25.64 6.27 -4.88
CA GLY A 22 -25.92 5.25 -5.87
C GLY A 22 -24.69 4.63 -6.54
N LYS A 23 -23.50 4.90 -6.03
CA LYS A 23 -22.26 4.37 -6.59
C LYS A 23 -21.43 3.65 -5.54
N ASP A 24 -20.69 2.64 -5.99
CA ASP A 24 -19.74 1.90 -5.16
C ASP A 24 -18.38 2.60 -5.25
N VAL A 25 -17.90 3.17 -4.15
CA VAL A 25 -16.67 3.96 -4.13
C VAL A 25 -15.52 3.09 -3.63
N ILE A 26 -14.48 2.96 -4.45
CA ILE A 26 -13.32 2.13 -4.14
C ILE A 26 -12.07 3.01 -3.99
N PRO A 27 -11.39 2.97 -2.84
CA PRO A 27 -10.11 3.67 -2.68
C PRO A 27 -9.06 3.06 -3.58
N ALA A 28 -8.26 3.90 -4.22
CA ALA A 28 -7.19 3.48 -5.12
C ALA A 28 -5.97 4.38 -4.92
N GLY A 29 -4.86 4.01 -5.55
CA GLY A 29 -3.63 4.76 -5.48
C GLY A 29 -2.62 4.16 -4.51
N THR A 30 -1.44 4.75 -4.48
CA THR A 30 -0.34 4.28 -3.63
C THR A 30 0.06 5.38 -2.67
N THR A 31 0.07 5.05 -1.39
CA THR A 31 0.52 5.97 -0.34
C THR A 31 1.68 5.34 0.42
N VAL A 32 2.37 6.12 1.22
CA VAL A 32 3.49 5.64 2.03
C VAL A 32 3.17 5.93 3.49
N TYR A 33 3.25 4.90 4.31
CA TYR A 33 3.17 5.04 5.76
C TYR A 33 4.57 5.05 6.34
N SER A 34 4.96 6.18 6.92
CA SER A 34 6.25 6.30 7.60
C SER A 34 6.03 6.41 9.11
N MET A 35 6.81 5.65 9.86
CA MET A 35 6.74 5.67 11.31
C MET A 35 7.65 6.78 11.88
N PRO A 36 7.35 7.31 13.07
CA PRO A 36 8.25 8.25 13.73
C PRO A 36 9.60 7.60 14.00
N VAL A 37 10.70 8.34 13.78
CA VAL A 37 12.05 7.80 14.02
C VAL A 37 12.26 7.41 15.48
N GLU A 38 11.51 8.02 16.40
CA GLU A 38 11.59 7.68 17.81
C GLU A 38 11.15 6.24 18.10
N ASP A 39 10.33 5.68 17.20
CA ASP A 39 9.84 4.31 17.35
C ASP A 39 10.79 3.27 16.80
N ARG A 40 11.89 3.71 16.15
CA ARG A 40 12.89 2.78 15.62
C ARG A 40 13.66 2.13 16.75
N ASP A 41 13.58 0.81 16.85
CA ASP A 41 14.30 0.05 17.87
C ASP A 41 15.02 -1.15 17.25
N GLU A 42 15.62 -1.98 18.10
CA GLU A 42 16.37 -3.13 17.65
C GLU A 42 15.52 -4.16 16.90
N LYS A 43 14.23 -4.21 17.19
CA LYS A 43 13.31 -5.11 16.52
C LYS A 43 13.22 -4.80 15.03
N TYR A 44 13.09 -3.53 14.68
CA TYR A 44 13.00 -3.12 13.28
C TYR A 44 14.32 -3.32 12.55
N GLN A 45 15.44 -3.11 13.25
CA GLN A 45 16.76 -3.38 12.67
C GLN A 45 16.92 -4.87 12.38
N ARG A 46 16.41 -5.73 13.25
CA ARG A 46 16.45 -7.18 13.05
C ARG A 46 15.63 -7.59 11.82
N TYR A 47 14.46 -7.01 11.63
CA TYR A 47 13.67 -7.30 10.43
C TYR A 47 14.43 -6.96 9.16
N ALA A 48 15.16 -5.85 9.15
CA ALA A 48 15.97 -5.47 8.00
C ALA A 48 17.14 -6.42 7.80
N ASP A 49 17.86 -6.74 8.86
CA ASP A 49 19.10 -7.54 8.77
C ASP A 49 18.83 -9.02 8.50
N GLU A 50 17.81 -9.58 9.11
CA GLU A 50 17.55 -11.02 9.03
C GLU A 50 16.54 -11.40 7.97
N TYR A 51 15.59 -10.50 7.65
CA TYR A 51 14.47 -10.84 6.77
C TYR A 51 14.34 -9.93 5.55
N ASP A 52 15.22 -8.94 5.43
CA ASP A 52 15.18 -7.96 4.33
C ASP A 52 13.86 -7.19 4.29
N ILE A 53 13.33 -6.86 5.47
CA ILE A 53 12.15 -6.04 5.63
C ILE A 53 12.58 -4.71 6.23
N HIS A 54 12.64 -3.67 5.39
CA HIS A 54 13.09 -2.35 5.80
C HIS A 54 11.88 -1.44 6.01
N PHE A 55 11.43 -1.32 7.24
CA PHE A 55 10.30 -0.44 7.56
C PHE A 55 10.66 1.00 7.28
N ILE A 56 9.67 1.77 6.84
CA ILE A 56 9.87 3.18 6.47
C ILE A 56 9.67 4.06 7.68
N PHE A 57 10.65 4.93 7.94
CA PHE A 57 10.60 5.94 8.98
C PHE A 57 10.66 7.33 8.38
N ASP A 58 10.20 8.33 9.10
CA ASP A 58 10.04 9.68 8.57
C ASP A 58 11.36 10.44 8.37
N ASP A 59 12.50 9.82 8.69
CA ASP A 59 13.82 10.36 8.37
C ASP A 59 14.27 10.03 6.94
N LYS A 60 13.46 9.29 6.18
CA LYS A 60 13.80 8.88 4.82
C LYS A 60 12.62 9.11 3.89
N THR A 61 12.87 9.77 2.77
CA THR A 61 11.87 9.95 1.73
C THR A 61 11.87 8.75 0.79
N VAL A 62 10.69 8.16 0.59
CA VAL A 62 10.51 7.05 -0.35
C VAL A 62 9.64 7.55 -1.50
N ASN A 63 10.19 7.47 -2.71
CA ASN A 63 9.48 7.91 -3.91
C ASN A 63 8.84 6.71 -4.60
N ILE A 64 7.52 6.75 -4.71
CA ILE A 64 6.76 5.70 -5.38
C ILE A 64 6.47 6.16 -6.81
N ASP A 65 6.86 5.34 -7.78
CA ASP A 65 6.74 5.66 -9.20
C ASP A 65 5.64 4.87 -9.91
N PHE A 66 4.68 4.37 -9.15
CA PHE A 66 3.58 3.58 -9.70
C PHE A 66 2.27 3.90 -8.99
N PHE A 67 1.16 3.51 -9.60
CA PHE A 67 -0.20 3.73 -9.09
C PHE A 67 -0.91 2.39 -8.96
N THR A 68 -1.50 2.12 -7.81
CA THR A 68 -2.12 0.83 -7.53
C THR A 68 -3.65 0.92 -7.48
N VAL A 69 -4.32 -0.16 -7.89
CA VAL A 69 -5.76 -0.33 -7.72
C VAL A 69 -5.96 -1.76 -7.22
N PRO A 70 -6.52 -1.97 -6.04
CA PRO A 70 -7.01 -1.00 -5.04
C PRO A 70 -5.89 -0.25 -4.32
N TRP A 71 -6.25 0.58 -3.37
CA TRP A 71 -5.31 1.38 -2.57
C TRP A 71 -4.33 0.47 -1.81
N ILE A 72 -3.03 0.80 -1.93
CA ILE A 72 -1.98 0.14 -1.15
C ILE A 72 -1.22 1.20 -0.37
N ASP A 73 -1.08 0.99 0.93
CA ASP A 73 -0.31 1.85 1.80
C ASP A 73 1.03 1.17 2.08
N ILE A 74 2.08 1.69 1.45
CA ILE A 74 3.43 1.10 1.51
C ILE A 74 4.05 1.39 2.88
N MET A 75 4.52 0.35 3.57
CA MET A 75 5.11 0.49 4.91
C MET A 75 6.56 0.02 4.99
N ALA A 76 7.05 -0.70 3.98
CA ALA A 76 8.41 -1.24 4.01
C ALA A 76 8.91 -1.48 2.58
N TRP A 77 10.22 -1.65 2.45
CA TRP A 77 10.86 -1.98 1.18
C TRP A 77 11.85 -3.12 1.41
N ASP A 78 12.29 -3.75 0.31
CA ASP A 78 13.34 -4.77 0.38
C ASP A 78 14.55 -4.33 -0.45
N SER A 79 15.65 -5.07 -0.34
CA SER A 79 16.89 -4.73 -1.04
C SER A 79 16.85 -5.00 -2.54
N GLU A 80 15.82 -5.67 -3.02
CA GLU A 80 15.69 -6.05 -4.43
C GLU A 80 14.83 -5.07 -5.24
N GLY A 81 14.41 -3.97 -4.64
CA GLY A 81 13.60 -2.96 -5.33
C GLY A 81 12.10 -3.17 -5.19
N GLY A 82 11.68 -4.01 -4.25
CA GLY A 82 10.27 -4.26 -3.98
C GLY A 82 9.74 -3.48 -2.80
N TYR A 83 8.42 -3.56 -2.59
CA TYR A 83 7.73 -2.87 -1.51
C TYR A 83 6.72 -3.80 -0.84
N ILE A 84 6.50 -3.54 0.46
CA ILE A 84 5.52 -4.27 1.26
C ILE A 84 4.49 -3.27 1.75
N GLY A 85 3.22 -3.59 1.63
CA GLY A 85 2.16 -2.68 2.06
C GLY A 85 0.86 -3.40 2.41
N THR A 86 -0.08 -2.63 2.96
CA THR A 86 -1.42 -3.11 3.26
C THR A 86 -2.35 -2.84 2.08
N VAL A 87 -3.15 -3.83 1.74
CA VAL A 87 -4.16 -3.71 0.69
C VAL A 87 -5.42 -3.10 1.29
N GLY A 88 -5.88 -2.00 0.72
CA GLY A 88 -7.01 -1.27 1.25
C GLY A 88 -6.63 -0.05 2.08
N GLY A 89 -5.35 0.08 2.35
CA GLY A 89 -4.73 1.27 2.93
C GLY A 89 -5.15 1.60 4.36
N THR A 90 -4.31 1.32 5.31
CA THR A 90 -4.49 1.83 6.66
C THR A 90 -3.13 2.05 7.29
N THR A 91 -3.04 3.13 8.07
CA THR A 91 -1.85 3.39 8.87
C THR A 91 -1.89 2.64 10.20
N ASP A 92 -2.96 1.90 10.47
CA ASP A 92 -3.12 1.17 11.72
C ASP A 92 -2.44 -0.19 11.63
N MET A 93 -1.38 -0.40 12.39
CA MET A 93 -0.63 -1.65 12.42
C MET A 93 -1.42 -2.81 13.03
N GLU A 94 -2.54 -2.52 13.68
CA GLU A 94 -3.42 -3.56 14.23
C GLU A 94 -4.57 -3.92 13.29
N SER A 95 -4.54 -3.39 12.08
CA SER A 95 -5.60 -3.65 11.12
C SER A 95 -5.59 -5.11 10.64
N ASP A 96 -6.74 -5.58 10.21
CA ASP A 96 -6.92 -6.91 9.65
C ASP A 96 -6.77 -6.94 8.13
N LEU A 97 -6.13 -5.91 7.56
CA LEU A 97 -5.97 -5.81 6.10
C LEU A 97 -4.85 -6.72 5.59
N PRO A 98 -5.05 -7.33 4.42
CA PRO A 98 -4.02 -8.19 3.84
C PRO A 98 -2.72 -7.45 3.55
N ILE A 99 -1.62 -8.18 3.65
CA ILE A 99 -0.28 -7.68 3.35
C ILE A 99 0.13 -8.17 1.97
N CYS A 100 0.59 -7.26 1.13
CA CYS A 100 1.06 -7.59 -0.20
C CYS A 100 2.53 -7.22 -0.38
N TYR A 101 3.17 -7.89 -1.33
CA TYR A 101 4.51 -7.57 -1.78
C TYR A 101 4.44 -7.19 -3.26
N ILE A 102 5.08 -6.08 -3.62
CA ILE A 102 5.21 -5.64 -5.01
C ILE A 102 6.67 -5.77 -5.36
N ASP A 103 7.02 -6.66 -6.30
CA ASP A 103 8.41 -6.90 -6.64
C ASP A 103 8.97 -5.82 -7.60
N LYS A 104 10.25 -5.95 -7.94
CA LYS A 104 10.91 -4.97 -8.81
C LYS A 104 10.30 -4.89 -10.21
N ASP A 105 9.65 -5.94 -10.66
CA ASP A 105 8.98 -6.00 -11.95
C ASP A 105 7.51 -5.60 -11.86
N ARG A 106 7.10 -5.12 -10.69
CA ARG A 106 5.74 -4.67 -10.38
C ARG A 106 4.70 -5.79 -10.45
N LYS A 107 5.12 -7.00 -10.13
CA LYS A 107 4.20 -8.11 -9.89
C LYS A 107 3.78 -8.06 -8.43
N THR A 108 2.54 -8.44 -8.16
CA THR A 108 1.96 -8.35 -6.83
C THR A 108 1.68 -9.72 -6.26
N TYR A 109 1.93 -9.86 -4.97
CA TYR A 109 1.75 -11.12 -4.24
C TYR A 109 1.07 -10.84 -2.91
N LEU A 110 0.19 -11.74 -2.49
CA LEU A 110 -0.33 -11.72 -1.12
C LEU A 110 0.61 -12.56 -0.26
N ILE A 111 1.07 -12.01 0.85
CA ILE A 111 2.05 -12.67 1.71
C ILE A 111 1.53 -12.96 3.11
N ALA A 112 0.45 -12.31 3.54
CA ALA A 112 -0.17 -12.58 4.82
C ALA A 112 -1.60 -12.04 4.86
N ALA A 113 -2.41 -12.56 5.78
CA ALA A 113 -3.78 -12.10 5.96
C ALA A 113 -3.85 -10.75 6.68
N ASP A 114 -2.86 -10.45 7.52
CA ASP A 114 -2.73 -9.18 8.21
C ASP A 114 -1.28 -8.98 8.66
N LEU A 115 -0.96 -7.79 9.17
CA LEU A 115 0.40 -7.47 9.59
C LEU A 115 0.86 -8.35 10.75
N LYS A 116 -0.02 -8.64 11.68
CA LYS A 116 0.31 -9.47 12.84
C LYS A 116 0.77 -10.86 12.39
N GLU A 117 0.06 -11.48 11.46
CA GLU A 117 0.44 -12.76 10.89
C GLU A 117 1.76 -12.66 10.13
N PHE A 118 1.94 -11.58 9.35
CA PHE A 118 3.17 -11.37 8.60
C PHE A 118 4.39 -11.31 9.51
N LEU A 119 4.33 -10.48 10.57
CA LEU A 119 5.44 -10.33 11.49
C LEU A 119 5.75 -11.60 12.28
N LYS A 120 4.73 -12.41 12.53
CA LYS A 120 4.89 -13.68 13.21
C LYS A 120 5.58 -14.73 12.34
N ASN A 121 5.35 -14.70 11.04
CA ASN A 121 5.80 -15.72 10.09
C ASN A 121 6.75 -15.19 9.03
N CYS A 122 7.45 -14.08 9.29
CA CYS A 122 8.26 -13.42 8.29
C CYS A 122 9.59 -14.11 7.96
N LYS A 123 9.94 -15.16 8.67
CA LYS A 123 11.24 -15.82 8.50
C LYS A 123 11.53 -16.27 7.07
N ASN A 124 10.53 -16.77 6.37
CA ASN A 124 10.67 -17.25 4.99
C ASN A 124 9.65 -16.58 4.06
N TRP A 125 9.35 -15.33 4.29
CA TRP A 125 8.25 -14.68 3.58
C TRP A 125 8.44 -14.65 2.06
N LYS A 126 9.68 -14.54 1.57
CA LYS A 126 9.94 -14.51 0.13
C LYS A 126 9.78 -15.88 -0.54
N SER A 127 9.78 -16.96 0.21
CA SER A 127 9.62 -18.29 -0.34
C SER A 127 8.15 -18.73 -0.47
N GLU A 128 7.23 -17.95 0.11
CA GLU A 128 5.82 -18.29 0.14
C GLU A 128 4.94 -17.26 -0.57
N LEU A 129 5.48 -16.63 -1.61
CA LEU A 129 4.76 -15.61 -2.36
C LEU A 129 3.64 -16.26 -3.19
N LYS A 130 2.43 -15.70 -3.07
CA LYS A 130 1.27 -16.12 -3.85
C LYS A 130 0.86 -15.00 -4.77
N LEU A 131 0.94 -15.23 -6.08
CA LEU A 131 0.58 -14.21 -7.07
C LEU A 131 -0.84 -13.72 -6.84
N CYS A 132 -1.02 -12.41 -6.79
CA CYS A 132 -2.32 -11.78 -6.59
C CYS A 132 -2.71 -10.99 -7.84
N GLU A 133 -3.64 -11.52 -8.61
CA GLU A 133 -4.11 -10.89 -9.84
C GLU A 133 -5.16 -9.82 -9.60
N GLU A 134 -5.65 -9.69 -8.37
CA GLU A 134 -6.66 -8.70 -8.02
C GLU A 134 -6.10 -7.29 -7.82
N ILE A 135 -4.77 -7.17 -7.72
CA ILE A 135 -4.10 -5.89 -7.56
C ILE A 135 -3.47 -5.52 -8.91
N GLU A 136 -3.79 -4.35 -9.41
CA GLU A 136 -3.22 -3.85 -10.66
C GLU A 136 -2.26 -2.70 -10.38
N ILE A 137 -1.12 -2.72 -11.07
CA ILE A 137 -0.10 -1.69 -10.96
C ILE A 137 -0.02 -0.94 -12.29
N PHE A 138 -0.13 0.38 -12.23
CA PHE A 138 -0.03 1.25 -13.39
C PHE A 138 1.20 2.14 -13.23
N THR A 139 1.75 2.60 -14.35
CA THR A 139 2.89 3.52 -14.32
C THR A 139 2.51 4.91 -13.81
N SER A 140 1.22 5.26 -13.89
CA SER A 140 0.71 6.53 -13.42
C SER A 140 -0.80 6.47 -13.24
N LYS A 141 -1.34 7.49 -12.57
CA LYS A 141 -2.79 7.65 -12.46
C LYS A 141 -3.44 7.83 -13.84
N GLY A 142 -2.74 8.50 -14.77
CA GLY A 142 -3.23 8.67 -16.13
C GLY A 142 -3.49 7.35 -16.84
N GLU A 143 -2.62 6.37 -16.63
CA GLU A 143 -2.81 5.03 -17.18
C GLU A 143 -4.00 4.32 -16.52
N ALA A 144 -4.15 4.48 -15.20
CA ALA A 144 -5.28 3.89 -14.49
C ALA A 144 -6.60 4.51 -14.92
N ASN A 145 -6.61 5.80 -15.23
CA ASN A 145 -7.81 6.51 -15.72
C ASN A 145 -8.35 5.95 -17.04
N LYS A 146 -7.50 5.30 -17.82
CA LYS A 146 -7.93 4.69 -19.08
C LYS A 146 -8.79 3.46 -18.83
N LYS A 147 -8.65 2.83 -17.69
CA LYS A 147 -9.37 1.61 -17.34
C LYS A 147 -10.47 1.82 -16.32
N TYR A 148 -10.27 2.74 -15.37
CA TYR A 148 -11.17 2.98 -14.26
C TYR A 148 -11.66 4.43 -14.24
N THR A 149 -12.89 4.62 -13.78
CA THR A 149 -13.48 5.95 -13.63
C THR A 149 -13.14 6.50 -12.25
N PHE A 150 -12.43 7.62 -12.20
CA PHE A 150 -12.04 8.27 -10.95
C PHE A 150 -12.93 9.47 -10.66
N ILE A 151 -13.21 9.67 -9.37
CA ILE A 151 -13.93 10.85 -8.91
C ILE A 151 -13.00 12.05 -9.03
N THR A 152 -13.50 13.12 -9.64
CA THR A 152 -12.76 14.38 -9.70
C THR A 152 -13.06 15.17 -8.44
N TYR A 153 -12.03 15.46 -7.66
CA TYR A 153 -12.13 16.33 -6.52
C TYR A 153 -12.11 17.77 -7.01
N ASN A 154 -13.29 18.38 -7.10
CA ASN A 154 -13.36 19.82 -7.20
C ASN A 154 -13.44 20.36 -5.80
N SER A 155 -12.33 20.85 -5.30
CA SER A 155 -12.34 21.62 -4.09
C SER A 155 -13.24 22.82 -4.36
N PRO A 156 -14.36 22.99 -3.66
CA PRO A 156 -15.14 24.20 -3.84
C PRO A 156 -14.33 25.36 -3.34
N GLY A 157 -14.01 26.15 -4.20
CA GLY A 157 -13.34 27.32 -3.86
C GLY A 157 -12.57 28.11 -3.72
#